data_e1a81785c40f49147b5ffebebb79bbd7
#
_entry.id   e1a81785c40f49147b5ffebebb79bbd7
#
_cell.length_a   1.000
_cell.length_b   1.000
_cell.length_c   1.000
_cell.angle_alpha   90.00
_cell.angle_beta   90.00
_cell.angle_gamma   90.00
#
_symmetry.space_group_name_H-M   'P 1'
#
loop_
_entity.id
_entity.type
_entity.pdbx_description
1 polymer ?
#
loop_
_entity_poly.entity_id
_entity_poly.type
_entity_poly.pdbx_seq_one_letter_code
_entity_poly.pdbx_strand_id
1 'polypeptide(L)'
;MKSILVVTVCAALALFAPSAQAQERPVQTFKSSAGPIKITPVYHASLEIEAGGKVIVVDPAKPAVFTGLPQADLILITDIHGDHLDPSLIAAESKAGTEIIAPPAVVKTVTTASPISNGEKKTWGAWTIEAVPMYNLTRGPEAGKLYHDKGRGNGYILTYGGTRIYLSGDTENIPEMRALKNIDVAFVCMNLPYTMTPEEAADAVKAFHPKVVIPYHYGKSDLSAFEKGVAGTGIEVRVLDWYPKG
;
A
#
# COMPACT_ATOMS: atom_id res chain seq x y z
N MET A 1 77.45 -11.56 20.36
CA MET A 1 76.33 -10.65 20.31
C MET A 1 75.23 -11.33 19.44
N LYS A 2 74.15 -11.80 20.05
CA LYS A 2 73.08 -12.45 19.34
C LYS A 2 71.89 -11.45 19.27
N SER A 3 71.55 -11.00 18.07
CA SER A 3 70.46 -10.08 17.87
C SER A 3 69.14 -10.89 17.87
N ILE A 4 68.22 -10.52 18.75
CA ILE A 4 66.87 -11.09 18.82
C ILE A 4 65.91 -10.23 17.92
N LEU A 5 65.34 -10.84 16.90
CA LEU A 5 64.38 -10.22 16.02
C LEU A 5 62.96 -10.40 16.67
N VAL A 6 62.37 -9.28 17.10
CA VAL A 6 60.99 -9.27 17.62
C VAL A 6 60.07 -9.06 16.45
N VAL A 7 59.26 -10.09 16.11
CA VAL A 7 58.23 -10.01 15.11
C VAL A 7 56.92 -9.61 15.82
N THR A 8 56.44 -8.38 15.58
CA THR A 8 55.14 -7.91 16.07
C THR A 8 54.06 -8.37 15.10
N VAL A 9 53.23 -9.30 15.54
CA VAL A 9 52.04 -9.72 14.79
C VAL A 9 50.91 -8.77 15.13
N CYS A 10 50.54 -7.90 14.17
CA CYS A 10 49.31 -7.10 14.25
C CYS A 10 48.10 -7.97 13.87
N ALA A 11 47.30 -8.37 14.85
CA ALA A 11 46.00 -9.00 14.61
C ALA A 11 44.99 -7.95 14.20
N ALA A 12 44.57 -7.94 12.94
CA ALA A 12 43.44 -7.14 12.46
C ALA A 12 42.13 -7.75 12.96
N LEU A 13 41.47 -7.12 13.92
CA LEU A 13 40.10 -7.43 14.27
C LEU A 13 39.16 -6.96 13.12
N ALA A 14 38.62 -7.89 12.34
CA ALA A 14 37.54 -7.62 11.43
C ALA A 14 36.24 -7.40 12.25
N LEU A 15 35.80 -6.16 12.34
CA LEU A 15 34.47 -5.81 12.87
C LEU A 15 33.43 -6.29 11.87
N PHE A 16 32.80 -7.43 12.14
CA PHE A 16 31.56 -7.84 11.46
C PHE A 16 30.45 -6.92 11.94
N ALA A 17 30.03 -5.95 11.10
CA ALA A 17 28.78 -5.26 11.31
C ALA A 17 27.64 -6.29 11.16
N PRO A 18 26.65 -6.34 12.08
CA PRO A 18 25.51 -7.21 11.91
C PRO A 18 24.78 -6.79 10.63
N SER A 19 24.65 -7.72 9.67
CA SER A 19 23.78 -7.52 8.53
C SER A 19 22.36 -7.35 9.05
N ALA A 20 21.72 -6.22 8.75
CA ALA A 20 20.31 -6.04 9.02
C ALA A 20 19.57 -7.17 8.31
N GLN A 21 18.98 -8.07 9.07
CA GLN A 21 18.26 -9.20 8.54
C GLN A 21 17.01 -8.64 7.83
N ALA A 22 16.88 -8.91 6.54
CA ALA A 22 15.70 -8.49 5.79
C ALA A 22 14.47 -9.10 6.47
N GLN A 23 13.49 -8.27 6.80
CA GLN A 23 12.25 -8.72 7.41
C GLN A 23 11.51 -9.65 6.44
N GLU A 24 11.20 -10.89 6.84
CA GLU A 24 10.35 -11.77 6.05
C GLU A 24 8.95 -11.17 5.95
N ARG A 25 8.49 -10.94 4.72
CA ARG A 25 7.16 -10.40 4.43
C ARG A 25 6.31 -11.43 3.68
N PRO A 26 5.01 -11.54 3.97
CA PRO A 26 4.12 -12.51 3.32
C PRO A 26 3.77 -12.08 1.90
N VAL A 27 4.70 -12.25 0.94
CA VAL A 27 4.51 -11.89 -0.47
C VAL A 27 3.32 -12.65 -1.05
N GLN A 28 2.38 -11.94 -1.66
CA GLN A 28 1.22 -12.48 -2.37
C GLN A 28 1.50 -12.48 -3.87
N THR A 29 1.19 -13.59 -4.55
CA THR A 29 1.36 -13.67 -6.00
C THR A 29 0.01 -13.91 -6.67
N PHE A 30 -0.30 -13.08 -7.64
CA PHE A 30 -1.50 -13.17 -8.47
C PHE A 30 -1.11 -13.40 -9.93
N LYS A 31 -1.97 -14.13 -10.65
CA LYS A 31 -1.77 -14.40 -12.09
C LYS A 31 -2.38 -13.27 -12.92
N SER A 32 -1.73 -12.92 -14.03
CA SER A 32 -2.31 -12.11 -15.09
C SER A 32 -1.91 -12.67 -16.46
N SER A 33 -2.55 -12.23 -17.54
CA SER A 33 -2.16 -12.66 -18.89
C SER A 33 -0.78 -12.14 -19.32
N ALA A 34 -0.27 -11.09 -18.65
CA ALA A 34 1.04 -10.48 -18.92
C ALA A 34 2.16 -10.98 -17.96
N GLY A 35 1.86 -11.96 -17.12
CA GLY A 35 2.79 -12.53 -16.14
C GLY A 35 2.33 -12.37 -14.69
N PRO A 36 3.13 -12.86 -13.74
CA PRO A 36 2.79 -12.77 -12.32
C PRO A 36 2.86 -11.34 -11.79
N ILE A 37 1.97 -11.05 -10.85
CA ILE A 37 1.97 -9.82 -10.04
C ILE A 37 2.32 -10.24 -8.62
N LYS A 38 3.40 -9.72 -8.06
CA LYS A 38 3.77 -9.92 -6.67
C LYS A 38 3.37 -8.68 -5.89
N ILE A 39 2.79 -8.88 -4.72
CA ILE A 39 2.39 -7.79 -3.81
C ILE A 39 2.97 -8.10 -2.44
N THR A 40 3.75 -7.17 -1.92
CA THR A 40 4.41 -7.25 -0.62
C THR A 40 3.79 -6.23 0.32
N PRO A 41 3.07 -6.64 1.39
CA PRO A 41 2.65 -5.74 2.44
C PRO A 41 3.87 -5.20 3.17
N VAL A 42 3.89 -3.91 3.46
CA VAL A 42 5.01 -3.28 4.17
C VAL A 42 4.60 -2.83 5.56
N TYR A 43 3.66 -1.90 5.64
CA TYR A 43 3.10 -1.44 6.90
C TYR A 43 1.83 -0.62 6.66
N HIS A 44 0.77 -0.88 7.40
CA HIS A 44 -0.47 -0.08 7.43
C HIS A 44 -1.10 0.10 6.03
N ALA A 45 -0.90 1.23 5.36
CA ALA A 45 -1.31 1.47 3.97
C ALA A 45 -0.20 1.22 2.95
N SER A 46 1.06 1.10 3.42
CA SER A 46 2.23 0.97 2.55
C SER A 46 2.37 -0.43 2.00
N LEU A 47 2.49 -0.57 0.69
CA LEU A 47 2.74 -1.84 0.02
C LEU A 47 3.59 -1.64 -1.24
N GLU A 48 4.19 -2.74 -1.72
CA GLU A 48 4.92 -2.80 -2.98
C GLU A 48 4.28 -3.78 -3.94
N ILE A 49 4.25 -3.43 -5.22
CA ILE A 49 3.74 -4.27 -6.31
C ILE A 49 4.83 -4.43 -7.37
N GLU A 50 5.19 -5.68 -7.68
CA GLU A 50 6.13 -6.01 -8.74
C GLU A 50 5.43 -6.76 -9.87
N ALA A 51 5.53 -6.28 -11.12
CA ALA A 51 5.15 -7.01 -12.31
C ALA A 51 5.81 -6.43 -13.58
N GLY A 52 6.13 -7.29 -14.53
CA GLY A 52 6.72 -6.89 -15.80
C GLY A 52 8.06 -6.16 -15.69
N GLY A 53 8.85 -6.47 -14.65
CA GLY A 53 10.14 -5.80 -14.37
C GLY A 53 9.98 -4.36 -13.87
N LYS A 54 8.79 -3.97 -13.40
CA LYS A 54 8.46 -2.68 -12.83
C LYS A 54 8.02 -2.81 -11.38
N VAL A 55 8.33 -1.79 -10.58
CA VAL A 55 8.03 -1.67 -9.16
C VAL A 55 7.12 -0.48 -8.92
N ILE A 56 5.99 -0.72 -8.27
CA ILE A 56 5.06 0.32 -7.81
C ILE A 56 5.08 0.31 -6.28
N VAL A 57 5.41 1.43 -5.66
CA VAL A 57 5.27 1.63 -4.22
C VAL A 57 4.02 2.46 -3.96
N VAL A 58 3.20 2.03 -3.01
CA VAL A 58 1.97 2.72 -2.62
C VAL A 58 2.15 3.25 -1.22
N ASP A 59 1.77 4.51 -1.00
CA ASP A 59 1.74 5.21 0.28
C ASP A 59 3.00 5.01 1.14
N PRO A 60 4.21 5.40 0.65
CA PRO A 60 5.42 5.29 1.45
C PRO A 60 5.39 6.30 2.61
N ALA A 61 5.00 5.80 3.78
CA ALA A 61 4.85 6.59 5.00
C ALA A 61 5.43 5.89 6.23
N LYS A 62 6.00 6.65 7.16
CA LYS A 62 6.52 6.10 8.42
C LYS A 62 5.40 5.51 9.29
N PRO A 63 5.68 4.41 10.01
CA PRO A 63 6.99 3.76 10.22
C PRO A 63 7.31 2.62 9.23
N ALA A 64 6.75 2.62 8.01
CA ALA A 64 7.06 1.61 7.00
C ALA A 64 8.58 1.53 6.74
N VAL A 65 9.09 0.31 6.58
CA VAL A 65 10.49 0.02 6.31
C VAL A 65 10.59 -0.78 5.01
N PHE A 66 11.20 -0.22 3.98
CA PHE A 66 11.34 -0.86 2.66
C PHE A 66 12.69 -1.56 2.47
N THR A 67 13.53 -1.64 3.50
CA THR A 67 14.84 -2.30 3.42
C THR A 67 14.73 -3.72 2.83
N GLY A 68 15.52 -3.98 1.80
CA GLY A 68 15.53 -5.25 1.06
C GLY A 68 14.50 -5.34 -0.07
N LEU A 69 13.67 -4.33 -0.26
CA LEU A 69 12.79 -4.18 -1.41
C LEU A 69 13.43 -3.28 -2.48
N PRO A 70 13.12 -3.47 -3.77
CA PRO A 70 13.64 -2.62 -4.84
C PRO A 70 13.00 -1.22 -4.82
N GLN A 71 13.77 -0.19 -5.22
CA GLN A 71 13.24 1.16 -5.37
C GLN A 71 12.19 1.26 -6.48
N ALA A 72 11.24 2.16 -6.30
CA ALA A 72 10.08 2.34 -7.17
C ALA A 72 10.44 2.83 -8.58
N ASP A 73 9.75 2.31 -9.58
CA ASP A 73 9.59 2.94 -10.90
C ASP A 73 8.40 3.93 -10.87
N LEU A 74 7.39 3.64 -10.03
CA LEU A 74 6.22 4.49 -9.81
C LEU A 74 5.89 4.52 -8.32
N ILE A 75 5.59 5.71 -7.81
CA ILE A 75 4.98 5.88 -6.48
C ILE A 75 3.55 6.36 -6.66
N LEU A 76 2.60 5.67 -6.01
CA LEU A 76 1.20 6.08 -5.92
C LEU A 76 0.91 6.54 -4.50
N ILE A 77 0.23 7.68 -4.37
CA ILE A 77 -0.18 8.22 -3.08
C ILE A 77 -1.70 8.36 -3.07
N THR A 78 -2.35 7.88 -2.02
CA THR A 78 -3.81 7.90 -1.89
C THR A 78 -4.32 9.15 -1.20
N ASP A 79 -3.65 9.64 -0.15
CA ASP A 79 -4.11 10.76 0.67
C ASP A 79 -2.95 11.66 1.16
N ILE A 80 -3.32 12.81 1.72
CA ILE A 80 -2.39 13.81 2.28
C ILE A 80 -1.97 13.52 3.71
N HIS A 81 -2.60 12.59 4.40
CA HIS A 81 -2.31 12.28 5.81
C HIS A 81 -0.93 11.62 5.96
N GLY A 82 -0.32 11.80 7.14
CA GLY A 82 1.05 11.40 7.40
C GLY A 82 1.29 9.88 7.44
N ASP A 83 0.25 9.08 7.51
CA ASP A 83 0.29 7.61 7.41
C ASP A 83 0.17 7.09 5.97
N HIS A 84 -0.01 7.98 4.99
CA HIS A 84 0.03 7.71 3.53
C HIS A 84 1.17 8.45 2.83
N LEU A 85 1.71 9.50 3.44
CA LEU A 85 2.66 10.40 2.80
C LEU A 85 3.78 10.82 3.76
N ASP A 86 5.01 10.37 3.48
CA ASP A 86 6.22 10.88 4.11
C ASP A 86 7.22 11.30 3.02
N PRO A 87 7.53 12.59 2.87
CA PRO A 87 8.46 13.06 1.83
C PRO A 87 9.84 12.43 1.93
N SER A 88 10.31 12.06 3.13
CA SER A 88 11.62 11.42 3.30
C SER A 88 11.63 9.98 2.78
N LEU A 89 10.52 9.24 2.96
CA LEU A 89 10.38 7.90 2.40
C LEU A 89 10.13 7.95 0.89
N ILE A 90 9.34 8.90 0.39
CA ILE A 90 9.20 9.11 -1.05
C ILE A 90 10.57 9.30 -1.69
N ALA A 91 11.42 10.14 -1.11
CA ALA A 91 12.77 10.36 -1.62
C ALA A 91 13.66 9.11 -1.52
N ALA A 92 13.58 8.35 -0.42
CA ALA A 92 14.36 7.13 -0.22
C ALA A 92 13.97 6.00 -1.18
N GLU A 93 12.66 5.86 -1.46
CA GLU A 93 12.13 4.83 -2.36
C GLU A 93 12.18 5.24 -3.85
N SER A 94 12.55 6.49 -4.14
CA SER A 94 12.73 6.98 -5.51
C SER A 94 14.14 6.68 -6.03
N LYS A 95 14.22 6.30 -7.30
CA LYS A 95 15.44 6.20 -8.12
C LYS A 95 15.37 7.17 -9.30
N ALA A 96 16.42 7.28 -10.08
CA ALA A 96 16.39 8.09 -11.31
C ALA A 96 15.28 7.59 -12.26
N GLY A 97 14.36 8.49 -12.63
CA GLY A 97 13.23 8.19 -13.50
C GLY A 97 11.98 7.67 -12.78
N THR A 98 11.95 7.63 -11.44
CA THR A 98 10.72 7.34 -10.70
C THR A 98 9.65 8.40 -11.00
N GLU A 99 8.48 7.95 -11.41
CA GLU A 99 7.30 8.79 -11.53
C GLU A 99 6.49 8.78 -10.24
N ILE A 100 5.79 9.87 -9.94
CA ILE A 100 4.87 9.97 -8.80
C ILE A 100 3.51 10.38 -9.32
N ILE A 101 2.47 9.62 -8.97
CA ILE A 101 1.07 9.92 -9.31
C ILE A 101 0.28 10.04 -8.01
N ALA A 102 -0.48 11.11 -7.88
CA ALA A 102 -1.18 11.42 -6.64
C ALA A 102 -2.45 12.27 -6.88
N PRO A 103 -3.38 12.37 -5.90
CA PRO A 103 -4.49 13.31 -5.99
C PRO A 103 -3.98 14.77 -5.98
N PRO A 104 -4.73 15.72 -6.57
CA PRO A 104 -4.33 17.13 -6.63
C PRO A 104 -3.99 17.76 -5.27
N ALA A 105 -4.60 17.28 -4.19
CA ALA A 105 -4.31 17.76 -2.84
C ALA A 105 -2.87 17.42 -2.40
N VAL A 106 -2.35 16.25 -2.77
CA VAL A 106 -0.98 15.79 -2.48
C VAL A 106 0.05 16.58 -3.29
N VAL A 107 -0.26 16.93 -4.52
CA VAL A 107 0.66 17.68 -5.41
C VAL A 107 1.09 19.03 -4.81
N LYS A 108 0.29 19.59 -3.91
CA LYS A 108 0.65 20.82 -3.17
C LYS A 108 1.88 20.61 -2.25
N THR A 109 2.08 19.39 -1.77
CA THR A 109 3.21 19.02 -0.90
C THR A 109 4.31 18.31 -1.69
N VAL A 110 3.93 17.40 -2.60
CA VAL A 110 4.85 16.67 -3.48
C VAL A 110 4.76 17.26 -4.88
N THR A 111 5.45 18.37 -5.09
CA THR A 111 5.34 19.18 -6.33
C THR A 111 5.85 18.46 -7.59
N THR A 112 6.60 17.38 -7.44
CA THR A 112 7.05 16.52 -8.54
C THR A 112 6.01 15.49 -8.97
N ALA A 113 4.92 15.33 -8.21
CA ALA A 113 3.87 14.38 -8.54
C ALA A 113 2.99 14.88 -9.71
N SER A 114 2.61 13.94 -10.57
CA SER A 114 1.61 14.15 -11.61
C SER A 114 0.21 13.97 -11.02
N PRO A 115 -0.69 14.95 -11.11
CA PRO A 115 -2.04 14.81 -10.56
C PRO A 115 -2.88 13.82 -11.35
N ILE A 116 -3.73 13.10 -10.61
CA ILE A 116 -4.85 12.32 -11.14
C ILE A 116 -6.06 12.52 -10.23
N SER A 117 -7.21 12.87 -10.80
CA SER A 117 -8.45 13.11 -10.05
C SER A 117 -9.39 11.91 -10.13
N ASN A 118 -10.32 11.80 -9.17
CA ASN A 118 -11.34 10.75 -9.20
C ASN A 118 -12.06 10.70 -10.55
N GLY A 119 -12.18 9.51 -11.14
CA GLY A 119 -12.77 9.26 -12.45
C GLY A 119 -11.78 9.31 -13.62
N GLU A 120 -10.58 9.81 -13.41
CA GLU A 120 -9.53 9.82 -14.45
C GLU A 120 -8.78 8.51 -14.53
N LYS A 121 -8.19 8.26 -15.71
CA LYS A 121 -7.34 7.10 -16.01
C LYS A 121 -6.04 7.55 -16.65
N LYS A 122 -4.94 6.88 -16.27
CA LYS A 122 -3.63 7.03 -16.90
C LYS A 122 -3.11 5.66 -17.32
N THR A 123 -2.41 5.62 -18.45
CA THR A 123 -1.58 4.47 -18.84
C THR A 123 -0.15 4.73 -18.41
N TRP A 124 0.44 3.75 -17.73
CA TRP A 124 1.83 3.77 -17.31
C TRP A 124 2.50 2.44 -17.68
N GLY A 125 3.30 2.45 -18.74
CA GLY A 125 3.84 1.22 -19.32
C GLY A 125 2.73 0.23 -19.69
N ALA A 126 2.77 -0.97 -19.14
CA ALA A 126 1.74 -2.01 -19.35
C ALA A 126 0.58 -1.92 -18.32
N TRP A 127 0.57 -0.91 -17.47
CA TRP A 127 -0.45 -0.69 -16.46
C TRP A 127 -1.49 0.35 -16.87
N THR A 128 -2.72 0.13 -16.46
CA THR A 128 -3.73 1.20 -16.41
C THR A 128 -3.99 1.54 -14.94
N ILE A 129 -3.97 2.82 -14.61
CA ILE A 129 -4.21 3.38 -13.29
C ILE A 129 -5.50 4.19 -13.35
N GLU A 130 -6.53 3.74 -12.64
CA GLU A 130 -7.81 4.44 -12.53
C GLU A 130 -7.90 5.04 -11.13
N ALA A 131 -8.12 6.34 -11.00
CA ALA A 131 -8.42 6.97 -9.72
C ALA A 131 -9.92 6.90 -9.45
N VAL A 132 -10.28 6.36 -8.30
CA VAL A 132 -11.67 6.22 -7.87
C VAL A 132 -11.91 6.99 -6.56
N PRO A 133 -13.15 7.39 -6.26
CA PRO A 133 -13.44 8.09 -5.02
C PRO A 133 -13.05 7.31 -3.77
N MET A 134 -12.52 8.02 -2.79
CA MET A 134 -12.37 7.63 -1.39
C MET A 134 -12.76 8.81 -0.51
N TYR A 135 -13.67 8.61 0.44
CA TYR A 135 -14.10 9.66 1.36
C TYR A 135 -14.94 9.12 2.53
N ASN A 136 -15.14 9.97 3.54
CA ASN A 136 -16.08 9.67 4.62
C ASN A 136 -17.48 10.17 4.29
N LEU A 137 -18.49 9.41 4.73
CA LEU A 137 -19.90 9.80 4.68
C LEU A 137 -20.31 10.56 5.94
N THR A 138 -19.82 10.11 7.09
CA THR A 138 -20.26 10.56 8.41
C THR A 138 -19.13 10.80 9.40
N ARG A 139 -18.02 10.04 9.32
CA ARG A 139 -16.93 10.08 10.30
C ARG A 139 -16.04 11.28 10.11
N GLY A 140 -15.80 11.98 11.22
CA GLY A 140 -14.95 13.15 11.23
C GLY A 140 -14.50 13.54 12.65
N PRO A 141 -13.59 14.51 12.78
CA PRO A 141 -13.07 14.95 14.08
C PRO A 141 -14.10 15.70 14.91
N GLU A 142 -15.08 16.33 14.26
CA GLU A 142 -16.18 17.06 14.89
C GLU A 142 -17.39 17.18 13.95
N ALA A 143 -18.51 17.60 14.48
CA ALA A 143 -19.74 17.75 13.71
C ALA A 143 -19.55 18.65 12.48
N GLY A 144 -19.93 18.17 11.29
CA GLY A 144 -19.83 18.88 10.03
C GLY A 144 -18.46 18.90 9.36
N LYS A 145 -17.47 18.22 9.97
CA LYS A 145 -16.15 17.98 9.33
C LYS A 145 -15.91 16.50 9.14
N LEU A 146 -15.35 16.12 8.01
CA LEU A 146 -14.99 14.74 7.71
C LEU A 146 -13.48 14.54 7.85
N TYR A 147 -13.06 13.29 8.19
CA TYR A 147 -11.65 12.95 8.15
C TYR A 147 -11.13 12.98 6.71
N HIS A 148 -11.94 12.53 5.75
CA HIS A 148 -11.58 12.46 4.35
C HIS A 148 -12.71 13.06 3.51
N ASP A 149 -12.50 14.27 2.99
CA ASP A 149 -13.46 14.95 2.14
C ASP A 149 -13.52 14.32 0.76
N LYS A 150 -14.72 14.27 0.16
CA LYS A 150 -14.90 13.76 -1.21
C LYS A 150 -14.06 14.56 -2.22
N GLY A 151 -13.26 13.84 -3.01
CA GLY A 151 -12.39 14.42 -4.04
C GLY A 151 -11.03 14.91 -3.53
N ARG A 152 -10.72 14.78 -2.21
CA ARG A 152 -9.39 15.12 -1.67
C ARG A 152 -8.37 14.03 -1.98
N GLY A 153 -8.73 12.78 -1.77
CA GLY A 153 -7.89 11.61 -1.98
C GLY A 153 -8.41 10.69 -3.08
N ASN A 154 -7.64 9.66 -3.38
CA ASN A 154 -7.96 8.63 -4.36
C ASN A 154 -7.85 7.22 -3.76
N GLY A 155 -8.87 6.38 -3.99
CA GLY A 155 -8.65 4.97 -4.18
C GLY A 155 -8.08 4.73 -5.59
N TYR A 156 -7.49 3.56 -5.83
CA TYR A 156 -6.96 3.22 -7.16
C TYR A 156 -7.44 1.85 -7.63
N ILE A 157 -7.68 1.72 -8.93
CA ILE A 157 -7.76 0.42 -9.60
C ILE A 157 -6.58 0.31 -10.55
N LEU A 158 -5.70 -0.65 -10.26
CA LEU A 158 -4.53 -0.96 -11.07
C LEU A 158 -4.85 -2.17 -11.93
N THR A 159 -4.69 -2.04 -13.25
CA THR A 159 -4.91 -3.15 -14.18
C THR A 159 -3.62 -3.52 -14.89
N TYR A 160 -3.24 -4.80 -14.79
CA TYR A 160 -2.09 -5.38 -15.49
C TYR A 160 -2.45 -6.74 -16.08
N GLY A 161 -2.25 -6.90 -17.39
CA GLY A 161 -2.61 -8.14 -18.09
C GLY A 161 -4.04 -8.62 -17.81
N GLY A 162 -4.99 -7.69 -17.71
CA GLY A 162 -6.41 -7.94 -17.43
C GLY A 162 -6.76 -8.17 -15.96
N THR A 163 -5.80 -8.35 -15.05
CA THR A 163 -6.03 -8.48 -13.60
C THR A 163 -6.20 -7.11 -12.97
N ARG A 164 -7.31 -6.92 -12.24
CA ARG A 164 -7.73 -5.66 -11.63
C ARG A 164 -7.54 -5.69 -10.12
N ILE A 165 -6.70 -4.80 -9.61
CA ILE A 165 -6.36 -4.66 -8.19
C ILE A 165 -6.96 -3.35 -7.68
N TYR A 166 -7.82 -3.40 -6.69
CA TYR A 166 -8.40 -2.24 -6.05
C TYR A 166 -7.69 -1.95 -4.72
N LEU A 167 -7.28 -0.71 -4.54
CA LEU A 167 -6.76 -0.13 -3.31
C LEU A 167 -7.77 0.91 -2.83
N SER A 168 -8.37 0.69 -1.67
CA SER A 168 -9.49 1.55 -1.23
C SER A 168 -9.05 2.97 -0.87
N GLY A 169 -7.81 3.15 -0.40
CA GLY A 169 -7.46 4.35 0.37
C GLY A 169 -8.32 4.44 1.62
N ASP A 170 -8.38 5.62 2.22
CA ASP A 170 -9.14 5.87 3.45
C ASP A 170 -10.57 6.29 3.14
N THR A 171 -11.48 5.36 3.25
CA THR A 171 -12.89 5.57 2.87
C THR A 171 -13.84 4.90 3.85
N GLU A 172 -15.09 5.40 3.89
CA GLU A 172 -16.23 4.65 4.38
C GLU A 172 -16.83 3.79 3.27
N ASN A 173 -17.90 3.05 3.58
CA ASN A 173 -18.68 2.19 2.66
C ASN A 173 -19.49 3.06 1.67
N ILE A 174 -18.80 3.73 0.76
CA ILE A 174 -19.38 4.68 -0.19
C ILE A 174 -20.08 4.00 -1.36
N PRO A 175 -21.08 4.65 -1.99
CA PRO A 175 -21.80 4.09 -3.14
C PRO A 175 -20.88 3.72 -4.31
N GLU A 176 -19.84 4.52 -4.57
CA GLU A 176 -18.90 4.28 -5.66
C GLU A 176 -18.06 3.00 -5.44
N MET A 177 -17.63 2.71 -4.21
CA MET A 177 -16.99 1.44 -3.86
C MET A 177 -17.93 0.27 -4.12
N ARG A 178 -19.18 0.35 -3.65
CA ARG A 178 -20.20 -0.69 -3.82
C ARG A 178 -20.52 -0.98 -5.28
N ALA A 179 -20.36 0.00 -6.16
CA ALA A 179 -20.62 -0.11 -7.59
C ALA A 179 -19.47 -0.69 -8.41
N LEU A 180 -18.31 -0.94 -7.82
CA LEU A 180 -17.14 -1.52 -8.51
C LEU A 180 -17.49 -2.87 -9.15
N LYS A 181 -16.86 -3.19 -10.27
CA LYS A 181 -17.07 -4.44 -11.00
C LYS A 181 -15.76 -5.07 -11.44
N ASN A 182 -15.78 -6.41 -11.52
CA ASN A 182 -14.67 -7.19 -12.06
C ASN A 182 -13.34 -6.93 -11.32
N ILE A 183 -13.38 -6.85 -9.99
CA ILE A 183 -12.20 -6.72 -9.16
C ILE A 183 -11.66 -8.12 -8.84
N ASP A 184 -10.40 -8.37 -9.18
CA ASP A 184 -9.75 -9.65 -8.89
C ASP A 184 -9.18 -9.66 -7.46
N VAL A 185 -8.56 -8.55 -7.05
CA VAL A 185 -7.97 -8.40 -5.71
C VAL A 185 -8.38 -7.04 -5.14
N ALA A 186 -8.83 -6.99 -3.91
CA ALA A 186 -9.17 -5.76 -3.23
C ALA A 186 -8.41 -5.62 -1.90
N PHE A 187 -7.75 -4.50 -1.71
CA PHE A 187 -7.21 -4.06 -0.42
C PHE A 187 -8.21 -3.08 0.17
N VAL A 188 -8.79 -3.42 1.34
CA VAL A 188 -9.89 -2.66 1.94
C VAL A 188 -9.54 -2.24 3.35
N CYS A 189 -9.62 -0.94 3.62
CA CYS A 189 -9.36 -0.35 4.94
C CYS A 189 -10.50 -0.63 5.91
N MET A 190 -10.17 -0.71 7.21
CA MET A 190 -11.15 -0.82 8.30
C MET A 190 -10.53 -0.37 9.63
N ASN A 191 -10.23 0.93 9.76
CA ASN A 191 -9.56 1.52 10.91
C ASN A 191 -10.40 2.60 11.57
N LEU A 192 -11.05 2.28 12.68
CA LEU A 192 -11.79 3.27 13.46
C LEU A 192 -10.86 4.20 14.26
N PRO A 193 -11.27 5.47 14.44
CA PRO A 193 -12.53 6.10 14.04
C PRO A 193 -12.51 6.67 12.59
N TYR A 194 -11.49 6.44 11.81
CA TYR A 194 -11.18 7.17 10.59
C TYR A 194 -11.90 6.64 9.35
N THR A 195 -12.12 5.33 9.25
CA THR A 195 -12.65 4.68 8.05
C THR A 195 -13.88 3.82 8.37
N MET A 196 -13.91 2.54 8.02
CA MET A 196 -15.03 1.62 8.25
C MET A 196 -14.84 0.79 9.52
N THR A 197 -15.95 0.28 10.08
CA THR A 197 -15.87 -0.90 10.95
C THR A 197 -15.60 -2.15 10.10
N PRO A 198 -15.14 -3.26 10.71
CA PRO A 198 -15.03 -4.54 10.00
C PRO A 198 -16.35 -5.00 9.37
N GLU A 199 -17.50 -4.76 10.01
CA GLU A 199 -18.84 -5.10 9.50
C GLU A 199 -19.23 -4.26 8.29
N GLU A 200 -18.94 -2.94 8.33
CA GLU A 200 -19.19 -2.04 7.19
C GLU A 200 -18.31 -2.41 6.00
N ALA A 201 -17.05 -2.76 6.23
CA ALA A 201 -16.14 -3.24 5.20
C ALA A 201 -16.62 -4.56 4.59
N ALA A 202 -17.11 -5.50 5.43
CA ALA A 202 -17.70 -6.75 4.95
C ALA A 202 -18.94 -6.50 4.09
N ASP A 203 -19.81 -5.54 4.49
CA ASP A 203 -20.98 -5.18 3.71
C ASP A 203 -20.60 -4.57 2.35
N ALA A 204 -19.62 -3.66 2.32
CA ALA A 204 -19.09 -3.10 1.07
C ALA A 204 -18.53 -4.19 0.15
N VAL A 205 -17.69 -5.08 0.69
CA VAL A 205 -17.05 -6.18 -0.06
C VAL A 205 -18.09 -7.13 -0.66
N LYS A 206 -19.15 -7.45 0.06
CA LYS A 206 -20.28 -8.24 -0.49
C LYS A 206 -20.95 -7.56 -1.68
N ALA A 207 -21.04 -6.23 -1.68
CA ALA A 207 -21.72 -5.49 -2.75
C ALA A 207 -20.93 -5.49 -4.06
N PHE A 208 -19.60 -5.27 -4.04
CA PHE A 208 -18.78 -5.25 -5.25
C PHE A 208 -18.12 -6.59 -5.59
N HIS A 209 -18.14 -7.55 -4.68
CA HIS A 209 -17.82 -8.96 -4.83
C HIS A 209 -16.50 -9.24 -5.56
N PRO A 210 -15.34 -8.90 -4.97
CA PRO A 210 -14.03 -9.22 -5.53
C PRO A 210 -13.75 -10.72 -5.42
N LYS A 211 -12.80 -11.26 -6.21
CA LYS A 211 -12.39 -12.66 -6.06
C LYS A 211 -11.61 -12.89 -4.76
N VAL A 212 -10.68 -11.97 -4.46
CA VAL A 212 -9.85 -11.98 -3.24
C VAL A 212 -9.97 -10.64 -2.55
N VAL A 213 -10.13 -10.64 -1.24
CA VAL A 213 -10.04 -9.43 -0.41
C VAL A 213 -8.95 -9.57 0.64
N ILE A 214 -8.19 -8.51 0.83
CA ILE A 214 -7.10 -8.40 1.79
C ILE A 214 -7.39 -7.19 2.69
N PRO A 215 -7.76 -7.40 3.96
CA PRO A 215 -7.79 -6.31 4.92
C PRO A 215 -6.43 -5.64 5.04
N TYR A 216 -6.39 -4.32 4.90
CA TYR A 216 -5.21 -3.51 5.14
C TYR A 216 -5.62 -2.24 5.89
N HIS A 217 -4.70 -1.45 6.38
CA HIS A 217 -5.05 -0.22 7.13
C HIS A 217 -6.13 -0.48 8.20
N TYR A 218 -5.97 -1.58 8.96
CA TYR A 218 -6.98 -1.99 9.96
C TYR A 218 -6.61 -1.64 11.40
N GLY A 219 -5.37 -1.18 11.65
CA GLY A 219 -4.92 -0.80 12.99
C GLY A 219 -5.11 -1.91 14.02
N LYS A 220 -6.00 -1.66 14.99
CA LYS A 220 -6.36 -2.60 16.06
C LYS A 220 -7.77 -3.20 15.88
N SER A 221 -8.39 -3.06 14.72
CA SER A 221 -9.73 -3.59 14.46
C SER A 221 -9.75 -5.13 14.57
N ASP A 222 -10.82 -5.67 15.13
CA ASP A 222 -11.03 -7.12 15.19
C ASP A 222 -11.49 -7.65 13.84
N LEU A 223 -10.58 -8.24 13.09
CA LEU A 223 -10.85 -8.77 11.76
C LEU A 223 -11.80 -9.97 11.77
N SER A 224 -12.04 -10.61 12.94
CA SER A 224 -12.97 -11.75 13.03
C SER A 224 -14.40 -11.40 12.62
N ALA A 225 -14.82 -10.16 12.87
CA ALA A 225 -16.12 -9.66 12.46
C ALA A 225 -16.20 -9.50 10.92
N PHE A 226 -15.11 -9.03 10.30
CA PHE A 226 -14.99 -8.95 8.84
C PHE A 226 -15.04 -10.35 8.20
N GLU A 227 -14.22 -11.29 8.69
CA GLU A 227 -14.17 -12.66 8.17
C GLU A 227 -15.54 -13.35 8.26
N LYS A 228 -16.23 -13.22 9.42
CA LYS A 228 -17.60 -13.72 9.60
C LYS A 228 -18.59 -13.07 8.64
N GLY A 229 -18.46 -11.75 8.43
CA GLY A 229 -19.35 -11.00 7.55
C GLY A 229 -19.23 -11.39 6.07
N VAL A 230 -18.05 -11.89 5.65
CA VAL A 230 -17.75 -12.33 4.26
C VAL A 230 -17.94 -13.85 4.09
N ALA A 231 -18.01 -14.62 5.18
CA ALA A 231 -18.11 -16.07 5.13
C ALA A 231 -19.29 -16.54 4.27
N GLY A 232 -19.09 -17.62 3.49
CA GLY A 232 -20.12 -18.20 2.63
C GLY A 232 -20.45 -17.43 1.34
N THR A 233 -19.78 -16.32 1.07
CA THR A 233 -19.99 -15.51 -0.15
C THR A 233 -19.24 -16.01 -1.37
N GLY A 234 -18.26 -16.88 -1.21
CA GLY A 234 -17.33 -17.31 -2.27
C GLY A 234 -16.13 -16.37 -2.48
N ILE A 235 -16.06 -15.26 -1.72
CA ILE A 235 -14.91 -14.35 -1.74
C ILE A 235 -13.81 -14.93 -0.88
N GLU A 236 -12.59 -15.03 -1.43
CA GLU A 236 -11.42 -15.46 -0.67
C GLU A 236 -10.92 -14.31 0.21
N VAL A 237 -10.84 -14.54 1.54
CA VAL A 237 -10.27 -13.57 2.49
C VAL A 237 -8.84 -13.97 2.82
N ARG A 238 -7.88 -13.06 2.66
CA ARG A 238 -6.49 -13.24 3.07
C ARG A 238 -6.12 -12.20 4.11
N VAL A 239 -5.96 -12.64 5.35
CA VAL A 239 -5.43 -11.77 6.43
C VAL A 239 -3.92 -11.85 6.42
N LEU A 240 -3.27 -10.68 6.26
CA LEU A 240 -1.82 -10.56 6.26
C LEU A 240 -1.35 -9.79 7.50
N ASP A 241 -0.10 -10.02 7.91
CA ASP A 241 0.51 -9.23 8.98
C ASP A 241 1.03 -7.90 8.42
N TRP A 242 0.26 -6.84 8.66
CA TRP A 242 0.61 -5.46 8.30
C TRP A 242 1.35 -4.72 9.40
N TYR A 243 1.45 -5.30 10.59
CA TYR A 243 2.01 -4.67 11.79
C TYR A 243 3.01 -5.60 12.47
N PRO A 244 4.05 -6.05 11.74
CA PRO A 244 5.02 -6.97 12.29
C PRO A 244 5.69 -6.34 13.50
N LYS A 245 5.80 -7.12 14.56
CA LYS A 245 6.56 -6.71 15.75
C LYS A 245 8.04 -6.74 15.39
N GLY A 246 8.69 -5.57 15.48
CA GLY A 246 10.13 -5.43 15.31
C GLY A 246 10.94 -6.15 16.40
#